data_8374f631c3855ecd9b90606b0a87b226
#
_entry.id   8374f631c3855ecd9b90606b0a87b226
#
_cell.length_a   1.000
_cell.length_b   1.000
_cell.length_c   1.000
_cell.angle_alpha   90.00
_cell.angle_beta   90.00
_cell.angle_gamma   90.00
#
_symmetry.space_group_name_H-M   'P 1'
#
loop_
_entity.id
_entity.type
_entity.pdbx_description
1 polymer ?
#
loop_
_entity_poly.entity_id
_entity_poly.type
_entity_poly.pdbx_seq_one_letter_code
_entity_poly.pdbx_strand_id
1 'polypeptide(L)'
;DVTENVEKLLEKTKSDIDAALAVVRAKNIPDIDPSLTASNNFQEWLDIRKTLEPHLDTDSIYHLPKIGSGVAKKLTKNNIFCIGDIKDASLLSHGTAKYWKARDFGDRYIDTSQVKNFLNVINYPIYYLDYETSSNAAPLWNQTSPYQQVPFQYSLHIKRHQNATLEHFDYLHKAKDNPMDSLLENLRKNIGDSGSVIVWNKSFEMDRNNEMAKYAPKYADFLSNINSRVIDLMDPFKENMITDPAFKGSNSIKDVLPVMVPDYSYNDLEIKDGGTAASDWKAVTLQDGPNKEKVYGD
;
A
#
# COMPACT_ATOMS: atom_id res chain seq x y z
N ASP A 1 -31.43 -18.95 -3.68
CA ASP A 1 -32.31 -17.79 -3.45
C ASP A 1 -31.56 -16.72 -2.69
N VAL A 2 -31.51 -15.50 -3.24
CA VAL A 2 -30.78 -14.37 -2.64
C VAL A 2 -31.39 -14.00 -1.29
N THR A 3 -32.71 -14.14 -1.15
CA THR A 3 -33.45 -13.78 0.07
C THR A 3 -33.02 -14.63 1.26
N GLU A 4 -32.90 -15.97 1.07
CA GLU A 4 -32.48 -16.89 2.13
C GLU A 4 -31.03 -16.59 2.62
N ASN A 5 -30.16 -16.23 1.70
CA ASN A 5 -28.78 -15.81 2.05
C ASN A 5 -28.76 -14.48 2.79
N VAL A 6 -29.61 -13.52 2.42
CA VAL A 6 -29.74 -12.23 3.12
C VAL A 6 -30.28 -12.40 4.54
N GLU A 7 -31.29 -13.27 4.73
CA GLU A 7 -31.83 -13.55 6.06
C GLU A 7 -30.79 -14.16 7.00
N LYS A 8 -30.01 -15.14 6.52
CA LYS A 8 -28.89 -15.72 7.29
C LYS A 8 -27.81 -14.69 7.64
N LEU A 9 -27.52 -13.78 6.72
CA LEU A 9 -26.57 -12.68 6.97
C LEU A 9 -27.12 -11.66 7.96
N LEU A 10 -28.42 -11.38 7.95
CA LEU A 10 -29.06 -10.47 8.92
C LEU A 10 -28.98 -10.99 10.35
N GLU A 11 -29.23 -12.27 10.58
CA GLU A 11 -29.10 -12.88 11.92
C GLU A 11 -27.66 -12.79 12.42
N LYS A 12 -26.69 -13.14 11.56
CA LYS A 12 -25.26 -13.02 11.90
C LYS A 12 -24.88 -11.59 12.20
N THR A 13 -25.28 -10.64 11.34
CA THR A 13 -24.97 -9.22 11.51
C THR A 13 -25.56 -8.68 12.82
N LYS A 14 -26.77 -9.09 13.18
CA LYS A 14 -27.39 -8.70 14.46
C LYS A 14 -26.57 -9.24 15.64
N SER A 15 -26.17 -10.50 15.59
CA SER A 15 -25.31 -11.10 16.62
C SER A 15 -23.95 -10.38 16.73
N ASP A 16 -23.33 -10.03 15.60
CA ASP A 16 -22.06 -9.30 15.57
C ASP A 16 -22.19 -7.88 16.13
N ILE A 17 -23.32 -7.20 15.85
CA ILE A 17 -23.64 -5.88 16.42
C ILE A 17 -23.84 -5.99 17.94
N ASP A 18 -24.60 -6.96 18.42
CA ASP A 18 -24.84 -7.16 19.85
C ASP A 18 -23.52 -7.46 20.59
N ALA A 19 -22.64 -8.26 20.00
CA ALA A 19 -21.30 -8.54 20.54
C ALA A 19 -20.44 -7.27 20.60
N ALA A 20 -20.43 -6.46 19.54
CA ALA A 20 -19.69 -5.20 19.50
C ALA A 20 -20.23 -4.19 20.54
N LEU A 21 -21.55 -4.09 20.66
CA LEU A 21 -22.21 -3.24 21.68
C LEU A 21 -21.90 -3.71 23.11
N ALA A 22 -21.78 -4.99 23.34
CA ALA A 22 -21.40 -5.53 24.64
C ALA A 22 -19.98 -5.08 25.03
N VAL A 23 -19.04 -5.08 24.08
CA VAL A 23 -17.66 -4.58 24.28
C VAL A 23 -17.69 -3.08 24.59
N VAL A 24 -18.39 -2.27 23.78
CA VAL A 24 -18.47 -0.81 23.96
C VAL A 24 -19.12 -0.43 25.31
N ARG A 25 -20.08 -1.22 25.79
CA ARG A 25 -20.79 -1.01 27.06
C ARG A 25 -20.09 -1.63 28.28
N ALA A 26 -19.01 -2.39 28.06
CA ALA A 26 -18.27 -3.02 29.15
C ALA A 26 -17.69 -1.94 30.09
N LYS A 27 -17.81 -2.17 31.40
CA LYS A 27 -17.22 -1.27 32.41
C LYS A 27 -15.71 -1.39 32.50
N ASN A 28 -15.17 -2.54 32.10
CA ASN A 28 -13.75 -2.81 32.10
C ASN A 28 -13.28 -2.91 30.65
N ILE A 29 -12.10 -2.38 30.36
CA ILE A 29 -11.45 -2.56 29.06
C ILE A 29 -11.16 -4.06 28.89
N PRO A 30 -11.65 -4.72 27.82
CA PRO A 30 -11.37 -6.12 27.59
C PRO A 30 -9.87 -6.31 27.41
N ASP A 31 -9.38 -7.50 27.76
CA ASP A 31 -8.00 -7.87 27.47
C ASP A 31 -7.76 -7.83 25.96
N ILE A 32 -6.78 -7.03 25.54
CA ILE A 32 -6.51 -6.80 24.12
C ILE A 32 -5.59 -7.93 23.63
N ASP A 33 -6.18 -9.00 23.10
CA ASP A 33 -5.43 -10.08 22.48
C ASP A 33 -4.93 -9.63 21.09
N PRO A 34 -3.62 -9.66 20.83
CA PRO A 34 -3.03 -9.34 19.52
C PRO A 34 -3.59 -10.16 18.36
N SER A 35 -4.11 -11.37 18.63
CA SER A 35 -4.71 -12.24 17.63
C SER A 35 -6.04 -11.72 17.07
N LEU A 36 -6.67 -10.76 17.74
CA LEU A 36 -7.91 -10.12 17.31
C LEU A 36 -7.67 -8.91 16.41
N THR A 37 -6.42 -8.52 16.24
CA THR A 37 -6.05 -7.33 15.47
C THR A 37 -5.95 -7.66 13.99
N ALA A 38 -6.85 -7.12 13.16
CA ALA A 38 -6.67 -7.13 11.72
C ALA A 38 -5.48 -6.23 11.35
N SER A 39 -4.73 -6.60 10.32
CA SER A 39 -3.54 -5.86 9.89
C SER A 39 -3.82 -4.39 9.54
N ASN A 40 -5.02 -4.07 9.08
CA ASN A 40 -5.43 -2.70 8.72
C ASN A 40 -5.68 -1.81 9.94
N ASN A 41 -5.97 -2.37 11.11
CA ASN A 41 -6.25 -1.62 12.35
C ASN A 41 -5.07 -1.74 13.33
N PHE A 42 -3.92 -2.17 12.81
CA PHE A 42 -2.76 -2.41 13.65
C PHE A 42 -2.23 -1.11 14.29
N GLN A 43 -2.23 -0.02 13.55
CA GLN A 43 -1.74 1.27 14.07
C GLN A 43 -2.65 1.81 15.18
N GLU A 44 -3.96 1.78 14.99
CA GLU A 44 -4.93 2.19 16.01
C GLU A 44 -4.84 1.33 17.26
N TRP A 45 -4.68 0.03 17.08
CA TRP A 45 -4.44 -0.89 18.18
C TRP A 45 -3.14 -0.56 18.93
N LEU A 46 -2.06 -0.28 18.21
CA LEU A 46 -0.77 0.08 18.79
C LEU A 46 -0.86 1.39 19.58
N ASP A 47 -1.60 2.38 19.08
CA ASP A 47 -1.81 3.67 19.75
C ASP A 47 -2.62 3.51 21.05
N ILE A 48 -3.63 2.64 21.04
CA ILE A 48 -4.37 2.25 22.26
C ILE A 48 -3.43 1.57 23.26
N ARG A 49 -2.61 0.62 22.79
CA ARG A 49 -1.65 -0.07 23.64
C ARG A 49 -0.61 0.87 24.25
N LYS A 50 -0.09 1.82 23.50
CA LYS A 50 0.84 2.85 23.99
C LYS A 50 0.22 3.69 25.11
N THR A 51 -1.08 4.00 24.99
CA THR A 51 -1.81 4.73 26.02
C THR A 51 -1.96 3.92 27.32
N LEU A 52 -2.21 2.63 27.20
CA LEU A 52 -2.37 1.70 28.33
C LEU A 52 -1.03 1.24 28.92
N GLU A 53 -0.04 1.10 28.07
CA GLU A 53 1.29 0.57 28.40
C GLU A 53 2.38 1.45 27.74
N PRO A 54 2.69 2.62 28.35
CA PRO A 54 3.62 3.60 27.76
C PRO A 54 5.03 3.05 27.46
N HIS A 55 5.42 1.96 28.10
CA HIS A 55 6.71 1.29 27.85
C HIS A 55 6.77 0.52 26.52
N LEU A 56 5.63 0.31 25.83
CA LEU A 56 5.56 -0.31 24.51
C LEU A 56 5.86 0.67 23.36
N ASP A 57 6.65 1.68 23.57
CA ASP A 57 6.95 2.74 22.61
C ASP A 57 7.57 2.20 21.29
N THR A 58 8.66 2.75 20.83
CA THR A 58 9.28 2.46 19.52
C THR A 58 9.88 1.06 19.43
N ASP A 59 10.08 0.38 20.57
CA ASP A 59 10.68 -0.95 20.69
C ASP A 59 9.66 -2.11 20.69
N SER A 60 8.39 -1.83 20.41
CA SER A 60 7.35 -2.86 20.43
C SER A 60 7.62 -3.98 19.42
N ILE A 61 7.35 -5.24 19.83
CA ILE A 61 7.41 -6.42 18.94
C ILE A 61 6.56 -6.26 17.68
N TYR A 62 5.52 -5.43 17.72
CA TYR A 62 4.63 -5.17 16.58
C TYR A 62 5.27 -4.35 15.48
N HIS A 63 6.45 -3.77 15.71
CA HIS A 63 7.26 -3.12 14.68
C HIS A 63 8.15 -4.12 13.90
N LEU A 64 8.14 -5.39 14.30
CA LEU A 64 8.87 -6.43 13.56
C LEU A 64 8.17 -6.72 12.23
N PRO A 65 8.89 -6.70 11.10
CA PRO A 65 8.32 -7.02 9.81
C PRO A 65 7.79 -8.46 9.78
N LYS A 66 6.67 -8.64 9.09
CA LYS A 66 6.04 -9.96 8.91
C LYS A 66 5.69 -10.66 10.24
N ILE A 67 5.53 -9.89 11.32
CA ILE A 67 5.03 -10.47 12.56
C ILE A 67 3.54 -10.83 12.37
N GLY A 68 3.26 -12.13 12.32
CA GLY A 68 1.88 -12.63 12.31
C GLY A 68 1.31 -12.72 13.71
N SER A 69 -0.04 -12.73 13.82
CA SER A 69 -0.74 -12.88 15.11
C SER A 69 -0.27 -14.08 15.94
N GLY A 70 0.09 -15.19 15.28
CA GLY A 70 0.62 -16.38 15.98
C GLY A 70 1.97 -16.14 16.64
N VAL A 71 2.88 -15.42 15.98
CA VAL A 71 4.19 -15.04 16.56
C VAL A 71 3.99 -14.02 17.66
N ALA A 72 3.17 -13.00 17.45
CA ALA A 72 2.85 -12.00 18.47
C ALA A 72 2.27 -12.65 19.72
N LYS A 73 1.29 -13.55 19.56
CA LYS A 73 0.69 -14.30 20.68
C LYS A 73 1.71 -15.19 21.40
N LYS A 74 2.65 -15.81 20.70
CA LYS A 74 3.72 -16.62 21.30
C LYS A 74 4.66 -15.76 22.13
N LEU A 75 5.04 -14.58 21.63
CA LEU A 75 5.92 -13.65 22.36
C LEU A 75 5.22 -13.09 23.59
N THR A 76 3.99 -12.60 23.48
CA THR A 76 3.25 -12.00 24.61
C THR A 76 2.94 -13.02 25.71
N LYS A 77 2.68 -14.29 25.37
CA LYS A 77 2.54 -15.37 26.35
C LYS A 77 3.83 -15.63 27.16
N ASN A 78 4.98 -15.27 26.63
CA ASN A 78 6.26 -15.32 27.32
C ASN A 78 6.63 -13.97 27.95
N ASN A 79 5.68 -13.05 28.10
CA ASN A 79 5.89 -11.69 28.62
C ASN A 79 6.92 -10.88 27.82
N ILE A 80 7.05 -11.16 26.51
CA ILE A 80 7.93 -10.44 25.60
C ILE A 80 7.06 -9.45 24.81
N PHE A 81 7.18 -8.16 25.12
CA PHE A 81 6.45 -7.07 24.47
C PHE A 81 7.36 -6.14 23.70
N CYS A 82 8.65 -6.08 24.05
CA CYS A 82 9.66 -5.28 23.40
C CYS A 82 10.60 -6.14 22.55
N ILE A 83 11.08 -5.59 21.44
CA ILE A 83 12.02 -6.30 20.56
C ILE A 83 13.35 -6.59 21.31
N GLY A 84 13.78 -5.66 22.17
CA GLY A 84 14.99 -5.83 23.00
C GLY A 84 14.91 -7.00 23.99
N ASP A 85 13.70 -7.45 24.34
CA ASP A 85 13.50 -8.58 25.26
C ASP A 85 13.57 -9.95 24.58
N ILE A 86 13.57 -9.99 23.24
CA ILE A 86 13.68 -11.23 22.47
C ILE A 86 15.12 -11.76 22.61
N LYS A 87 15.29 -12.94 23.22
CA LYS A 87 16.59 -13.61 23.39
C LYS A 87 16.75 -14.83 22.47
N ASP A 88 15.65 -15.32 21.89
CA ASP A 88 15.63 -16.53 21.08
C ASP A 88 14.95 -16.28 19.71
N ALA A 89 15.76 -16.29 18.66
CA ALA A 89 15.29 -16.13 17.29
C ALA A 89 14.32 -17.25 16.84
N SER A 90 14.31 -18.42 17.50
CA SER A 90 13.39 -19.52 17.18
C SER A 90 11.93 -19.19 17.48
N LEU A 91 11.68 -18.14 18.26
CA LEU A 91 10.35 -17.61 18.52
C LEU A 91 9.77 -16.86 17.31
N LEU A 92 10.62 -16.46 16.36
CA LEU A 92 10.30 -15.61 15.22
C LEU A 92 10.17 -16.42 13.93
N SER A 93 9.47 -15.88 12.95
CA SER A 93 9.54 -16.39 11.58
C SER A 93 10.92 -16.09 10.95
N HIS A 94 11.29 -16.81 9.90
CA HIS A 94 12.59 -16.63 9.25
C HIS A 94 12.85 -15.16 8.82
N GLY A 95 11.88 -14.51 8.19
CA GLY A 95 12.01 -13.11 7.77
C GLY A 95 12.08 -12.14 8.96
N THR A 96 11.27 -12.36 10.00
CA THR A 96 11.29 -11.57 11.22
C THR A 96 12.60 -11.73 11.98
N ALA A 97 13.14 -12.96 12.04
CA ALA A 97 14.41 -13.25 12.69
C ALA A 97 15.60 -12.56 11.99
N LYS A 98 15.58 -12.48 10.65
CA LYS A 98 16.62 -11.76 9.90
C LYS A 98 16.63 -10.27 10.25
N TYR A 99 15.46 -9.65 10.28
CA TYR A 99 15.31 -8.24 10.67
C TYR A 99 15.74 -8.02 12.14
N TRP A 100 15.29 -8.87 13.05
CA TRP A 100 15.64 -8.78 14.46
C TRP A 100 17.17 -8.85 14.68
N LYS A 101 17.85 -9.74 13.95
CA LYS A 101 19.33 -9.83 14.00
C LYS A 101 20.00 -8.56 13.47
N ALA A 102 19.48 -7.98 12.36
CA ALA A 102 20.01 -6.73 11.83
C ALA A 102 19.90 -5.58 12.85
N ARG A 103 18.79 -5.53 13.62
CA ARG A 103 18.59 -4.53 14.66
C ARG A 103 19.60 -4.66 15.82
N ASP A 104 19.98 -5.88 16.20
CA ASP A 104 20.98 -6.09 17.27
C ASP A 104 22.36 -5.49 16.91
N PHE A 105 22.64 -5.31 15.61
CA PHE A 105 23.84 -4.60 15.15
C PHE A 105 23.64 -3.08 15.10
N GLY A 106 22.43 -2.58 15.39
CA GLY A 106 22.11 -1.15 15.47
C GLY A 106 22.02 -0.44 14.13
N ASP A 107 22.34 -1.12 13.02
CA ASP A 107 22.53 -0.52 11.71
C ASP A 107 21.64 -1.14 10.63
N ARG A 108 21.55 -0.41 9.50
CA ARG A 108 20.96 -0.89 8.26
C ARG A 108 21.70 -2.15 7.77
N TYR A 109 20.95 -3.20 7.46
CA TYR A 109 21.47 -4.37 6.75
C TYR A 109 21.14 -4.29 5.25
N ILE A 110 22.14 -4.52 4.40
CA ILE A 110 21.98 -4.61 2.95
C ILE A 110 22.65 -5.90 2.47
N ASP A 111 21.86 -6.81 1.89
CA ASP A 111 22.39 -7.93 1.12
C ASP A 111 22.81 -7.42 -0.26
N THR A 112 24.05 -6.97 -0.35
CA THR A 112 24.59 -6.35 -1.57
C THR A 112 24.51 -7.27 -2.79
N SER A 113 24.60 -8.59 -2.60
CA SER A 113 24.52 -9.56 -3.69
C SER A 113 23.10 -9.64 -4.25
N GLN A 114 22.11 -9.79 -3.40
CA GLN A 114 20.71 -9.85 -3.82
C GLN A 114 20.23 -8.51 -4.41
N VAL A 115 20.61 -7.38 -3.81
CA VAL A 115 20.28 -6.05 -4.33
C VAL A 115 20.90 -5.83 -5.72
N LYS A 116 22.17 -6.21 -5.92
CA LYS A 116 22.79 -6.15 -7.26
C LYS A 116 22.05 -7.00 -8.28
N ASN A 117 21.70 -8.23 -7.93
CA ASN A 117 20.93 -9.11 -8.81
C ASN A 117 19.57 -8.52 -9.17
N PHE A 118 18.87 -7.93 -8.18
CA PHE A 118 17.61 -7.22 -8.39
C PHE A 118 17.77 -6.03 -9.34
N LEU A 119 18.80 -5.21 -9.15
CA LEU A 119 19.04 -4.04 -10.00
C LEU A 119 19.48 -4.41 -11.42
N ASN A 120 20.18 -5.52 -11.61
CA ASN A 120 20.71 -5.96 -12.91
C ASN A 120 19.61 -6.37 -13.91
N VAL A 121 18.39 -6.65 -13.48
CA VAL A 121 17.28 -6.96 -14.38
C VAL A 121 16.58 -5.72 -14.93
N ILE A 122 16.90 -4.53 -14.42
CA ILE A 122 16.31 -3.26 -14.84
C ILE A 122 16.97 -2.80 -16.14
N ASN A 123 16.16 -2.61 -17.16
CA ASN A 123 16.60 -2.24 -18.51
C ASN A 123 16.01 -0.89 -18.93
N TYR A 124 16.80 -0.09 -19.65
CA TYR A 124 16.32 1.16 -20.24
C TYR A 124 15.48 0.92 -21.50
N PRO A 125 14.55 1.83 -21.80
CA PRO A 125 14.11 2.93 -20.96
C PRO A 125 13.44 2.44 -19.66
N ILE A 126 13.60 3.21 -18.58
CA ILE A 126 12.94 2.94 -17.31
C ILE A 126 11.75 3.85 -17.18
N TYR A 127 10.59 3.26 -16.91
CA TYR A 127 9.32 3.94 -16.69
C TYR A 127 8.93 3.79 -15.21
N TYR A 128 8.80 4.88 -14.48
CA TYR A 128 8.26 4.87 -13.12
C TYR A 128 6.78 5.25 -13.23
N LEU A 129 5.92 4.29 -12.98
CA LEU A 129 4.46 4.44 -13.17
C LEU A 129 3.74 4.31 -11.83
N ASP A 130 2.80 5.22 -11.61
CA ASP A 130 1.91 5.23 -10.45
C ASP A 130 0.51 5.66 -10.85
N TYR A 131 -0.53 4.99 -10.30
CA TYR A 131 -1.93 5.28 -10.56
C TYR A 131 -2.62 5.78 -9.30
N GLU A 132 -3.45 6.84 -9.47
CA GLU A 132 -4.44 7.20 -8.48
C GLU A 132 -5.83 6.71 -8.89
N THR A 133 -6.57 6.14 -7.94
CA THR A 133 -7.83 5.47 -8.20
C THR A 133 -8.97 5.98 -7.34
N SER A 134 -10.17 5.94 -7.90
CA SER A 134 -11.41 6.23 -7.18
C SER A 134 -12.24 4.96 -7.06
N SER A 135 -12.77 4.70 -5.87
CA SER A 135 -13.63 3.56 -5.56
C SER A 135 -14.95 4.04 -4.99
N ASN A 136 -16.06 3.41 -5.42
CA ASN A 136 -17.40 3.79 -4.98
C ASN A 136 -18.23 2.56 -4.65
N ALA A 137 -19.06 2.64 -3.60
CA ALA A 137 -19.97 1.56 -3.22
C ALA A 137 -21.03 1.30 -4.31
N ALA A 138 -21.55 2.38 -4.93
CA ALA A 138 -22.39 2.30 -6.12
C ALA A 138 -21.55 2.62 -7.35
N PRO A 139 -21.52 1.77 -8.39
CA PRO A 139 -20.82 2.05 -9.62
C PRO A 139 -21.31 3.36 -10.27
N LEU A 140 -20.39 4.23 -10.66
CA LEU A 140 -20.72 5.51 -11.31
C LEU A 140 -20.82 5.39 -12.83
N TRP A 141 -20.18 4.40 -13.41
CA TRP A 141 -20.10 4.21 -14.86
C TRP A 141 -20.50 2.79 -15.25
N ASN A 142 -21.03 2.65 -16.46
CA ASN A 142 -21.33 1.34 -17.03
C ASN A 142 -20.07 0.46 -17.07
N GLN A 143 -20.27 -0.85 -16.92
CA GLN A 143 -19.19 -1.86 -16.91
C GLN A 143 -18.19 -1.71 -15.76
N THR A 144 -18.56 -1.02 -14.68
CA THR A 144 -17.80 -1.00 -13.43
C THR A 144 -18.57 -1.72 -12.33
N SER A 145 -17.85 -2.23 -11.34
CA SER A 145 -18.39 -2.99 -10.20
C SER A 145 -18.35 -2.17 -8.91
N PRO A 146 -19.19 -2.51 -7.90
CA PRO A 146 -19.06 -1.94 -6.56
C PRO A 146 -17.63 -2.06 -6.04
N TYR A 147 -17.11 -0.99 -5.46
CA TYR A 147 -15.76 -0.89 -4.90
C TYR A 147 -14.61 -1.16 -5.90
N GLN A 148 -14.88 -1.21 -7.20
CA GLN A 148 -13.81 -1.27 -8.21
C GLN A 148 -12.93 -0.03 -8.12
N GLN A 149 -11.63 -0.23 -8.17
CA GLN A 149 -10.63 0.83 -8.21
C GLN A 149 -10.50 1.34 -9.65
N VAL A 150 -11.14 2.46 -9.96
CA VAL A 150 -11.12 3.08 -11.30
C VAL A 150 -10.01 4.12 -11.36
N PRO A 151 -8.94 3.92 -12.16
CA PRO A 151 -7.88 4.89 -12.32
C PRO A 151 -8.40 6.19 -12.97
N PHE A 152 -8.14 7.32 -12.32
CA PHE A 152 -8.49 8.64 -12.83
C PHE A 152 -7.27 9.52 -13.11
N GLN A 153 -6.10 9.12 -12.59
CA GLN A 153 -4.84 9.81 -12.77
C GLN A 153 -3.72 8.79 -12.92
N TYR A 154 -2.67 9.15 -13.65
CA TYR A 154 -1.36 8.52 -13.56
C TYR A 154 -0.25 9.57 -13.51
N SER A 155 0.87 9.19 -12.88
CA SER A 155 2.17 9.87 -12.99
C SER A 155 3.15 8.91 -13.66
N LEU A 156 3.91 9.41 -14.64
CA LEU A 156 4.89 8.62 -15.40
C LEU A 156 6.19 9.40 -15.55
N HIS A 157 7.25 8.92 -14.90
CA HIS A 157 8.58 9.43 -15.14
C HIS A 157 9.35 8.48 -16.06
N ILE A 158 10.12 9.02 -17.02
CA ILE A 158 10.85 8.22 -18.01
C ILE A 158 12.33 8.56 -17.97
N LYS A 159 13.15 7.54 -17.74
CA LYS A 159 14.61 7.60 -17.87
C LYS A 159 15.01 6.84 -19.13
N ARG A 160 15.31 7.52 -20.22
CA ARG A 160 15.57 6.89 -21.54
C ARG A 160 16.85 6.05 -21.56
N HIS A 161 17.91 6.55 -20.91
CA HIS A 161 19.19 5.89 -20.74
C HIS A 161 19.90 6.47 -19.51
N GLN A 162 21.01 5.89 -19.11
CA GLN A 162 21.71 6.23 -17.85
C GLN A 162 21.96 7.74 -17.68
N ASN A 163 22.35 8.42 -18.72
CA ASN A 163 22.71 9.85 -18.68
C ASN A 163 21.59 10.77 -19.21
N ALA A 164 20.40 10.24 -19.53
CA ALA A 164 19.26 11.07 -19.97
C ALA A 164 18.72 11.89 -18.81
N THR A 165 18.13 13.04 -19.12
CA THR A 165 17.28 13.77 -18.17
C THR A 165 16.04 12.92 -17.84
N LEU A 166 15.50 13.09 -16.65
CA LEU A 166 14.23 12.48 -16.27
C LEU A 166 13.10 13.30 -16.90
N GLU A 167 12.30 12.65 -17.75
CA GLU A 167 11.09 13.23 -18.32
C GLU A 167 9.90 12.93 -17.40
N HIS A 168 8.92 13.83 -17.33
CA HIS A 168 7.68 13.62 -16.57
C HIS A 168 6.48 13.83 -17.47
N PHE A 169 5.54 12.90 -17.40
CA PHE A 169 4.24 12.94 -18.03
C PHE A 169 3.19 12.58 -16.99
N ASP A 170 2.09 13.25 -17.01
CA ASP A 170 0.96 12.96 -16.14
C ASP A 170 -0.36 13.05 -16.92
N TYR A 171 -1.38 12.49 -16.35
CA TYR A 171 -2.75 12.63 -16.81
C TYR A 171 -3.67 12.69 -15.60
N LEU A 172 -4.53 13.69 -15.58
CA LEU A 172 -5.62 13.81 -14.63
C LEU A 172 -6.93 13.97 -15.38
N HIS A 173 -7.88 13.06 -15.14
CA HIS A 173 -9.19 13.13 -15.78
C HIS A 173 -10.04 14.27 -15.20
N LYS A 174 -10.52 15.17 -16.08
CA LYS A 174 -11.23 16.41 -15.69
C LYS A 174 -12.71 16.41 -16.12
N ALA A 175 -13.28 15.26 -16.55
CA ALA A 175 -14.66 15.14 -17.02
C ALA A 175 -15.48 14.14 -16.16
N LYS A 176 -16.80 14.10 -16.34
CA LYS A 176 -17.71 13.24 -15.56
C LYS A 176 -17.89 11.84 -16.13
N ASP A 177 -17.41 11.60 -17.36
CA ASP A 177 -17.42 10.29 -18.00
C ASP A 177 -16.38 9.34 -17.37
N ASN A 178 -16.35 8.08 -17.85
CA ASN A 178 -15.41 7.10 -17.32
C ASN A 178 -13.97 7.47 -17.68
N PRO A 179 -13.08 7.61 -16.71
CA PRO A 179 -11.69 8.04 -16.92
C PRO A 179 -10.84 7.08 -17.78
N MET A 180 -11.16 5.77 -17.77
CA MET A 180 -10.25 4.73 -18.25
C MET A 180 -9.89 4.85 -19.72
N ASP A 181 -10.83 5.19 -20.60
CA ASP A 181 -10.53 5.30 -22.04
C ASP A 181 -9.54 6.42 -22.35
N SER A 182 -9.79 7.62 -21.82
CA SER A 182 -8.93 8.79 -22.04
C SER A 182 -7.56 8.64 -21.36
N LEU A 183 -7.54 8.03 -20.18
CA LEU A 183 -6.31 7.70 -19.46
C LEU A 183 -5.44 6.73 -20.28
N LEU A 184 -6.03 5.66 -20.80
CA LEU A 184 -5.32 4.66 -21.60
C LEU A 184 -4.84 5.21 -22.94
N GLU A 185 -5.64 6.06 -23.59
CA GLU A 185 -5.22 6.75 -24.82
C GLU A 185 -3.98 7.62 -24.56
N ASN A 186 -3.97 8.35 -23.45
CA ASN A 186 -2.85 9.21 -23.07
C ASN A 186 -1.62 8.39 -22.66
N LEU A 187 -1.78 7.36 -21.81
CA LEU A 187 -0.69 6.51 -21.37
C LEU A 187 0.02 5.81 -22.53
N ARG A 188 -0.73 5.31 -23.52
CA ARG A 188 -0.19 4.64 -24.71
C ARG A 188 0.70 5.55 -25.57
N LYS A 189 0.50 6.86 -25.56
CA LYS A 189 1.35 7.81 -26.29
C LYS A 189 2.73 7.95 -25.65
N ASN A 190 2.83 7.74 -24.33
CA ASN A 190 4.00 8.07 -23.54
C ASN A 190 4.86 6.84 -23.17
N ILE A 191 4.24 5.66 -23.00
CA ILE A 191 4.96 4.44 -22.64
C ILE A 191 5.21 3.55 -23.87
N GLY A 192 6.47 3.18 -24.07
CA GLY A 192 6.87 2.33 -25.21
C GLY A 192 6.77 0.82 -24.88
N ASP A 193 7.11 -0.02 -25.86
CA ASP A 193 6.93 -1.47 -25.80
C ASP A 193 8.13 -2.23 -25.19
N SER A 194 9.20 -1.54 -24.81
CA SER A 194 10.44 -2.13 -24.26
C SER A 194 10.91 -1.38 -23.02
N GLY A 195 11.88 -1.97 -22.31
CA GLY A 195 12.41 -1.42 -21.07
C GLY A 195 11.62 -1.87 -19.84
N SER A 196 11.99 -1.41 -18.66
CA SER A 196 11.38 -1.82 -17.39
C SER A 196 10.34 -0.82 -16.92
N VAL A 197 9.24 -1.33 -16.36
CA VAL A 197 8.22 -0.53 -15.69
C VAL A 197 8.38 -0.72 -14.18
N ILE A 198 8.80 0.33 -13.50
CA ILE A 198 9.04 0.34 -12.06
C ILE A 198 7.80 0.87 -11.35
N VAL A 199 7.35 0.13 -10.35
CA VAL A 199 6.21 0.47 -9.52
C VAL A 199 6.55 0.23 -8.04
N TRP A 200 5.70 0.74 -7.15
CA TRP A 200 5.74 0.39 -5.73
C TRP A 200 4.46 -0.37 -5.37
N ASN A 201 4.58 -1.69 -5.11
CA ASN A 201 3.48 -2.64 -4.92
C ASN A 201 2.84 -3.09 -6.25
N LYS A 202 3.59 -3.88 -7.02
CA LYS A 202 3.19 -4.37 -8.37
C LYS A 202 1.79 -4.97 -8.45
N SER A 203 1.29 -5.56 -7.36
CA SER A 203 -0.05 -6.15 -7.36
C SER A 203 -1.12 -5.11 -7.65
N PHE A 204 -0.97 -3.90 -7.10
CA PHE A 204 -1.94 -2.83 -7.30
C PHE A 204 -1.97 -2.39 -8.77
N GLU A 205 -0.84 -2.01 -9.36
CA GLU A 205 -0.78 -1.51 -10.73
C GLU A 205 -1.16 -2.59 -11.75
N MET A 206 -0.69 -3.83 -11.55
CA MET A 206 -1.03 -4.94 -12.45
C MET A 206 -2.52 -5.29 -12.40
N ASP A 207 -3.15 -5.23 -11.24
CA ASP A 207 -4.60 -5.44 -11.10
C ASP A 207 -5.38 -4.33 -11.81
N ARG A 208 -4.94 -3.07 -11.69
CA ARG A 208 -5.55 -1.95 -12.43
C ARG A 208 -5.42 -2.15 -13.93
N ASN A 209 -4.25 -2.53 -14.41
CA ASN A 209 -4.03 -2.85 -15.83
C ASN A 209 -4.94 -3.98 -16.30
N ASN A 210 -5.08 -5.05 -15.52
CA ASN A 210 -5.97 -6.18 -15.85
C ASN A 210 -7.46 -5.79 -15.88
N GLU A 211 -7.90 -4.92 -14.98
CA GLU A 211 -9.26 -4.40 -14.96
C GLU A 211 -9.53 -3.47 -16.14
N MET A 212 -8.60 -2.57 -16.45
CA MET A 212 -8.69 -1.70 -17.63
C MET A 212 -8.68 -2.49 -18.94
N ALA A 213 -7.92 -3.60 -19.03
CA ALA A 213 -7.92 -4.48 -20.20
C ALA A 213 -9.27 -5.16 -20.40
N LYS A 214 -9.98 -5.53 -19.34
CA LYS A 214 -11.35 -6.08 -19.43
C LYS A 214 -12.36 -5.02 -19.86
N TYR A 215 -12.23 -3.79 -19.35
CA TYR A 215 -13.09 -2.68 -19.69
C TYR A 215 -12.90 -2.23 -21.16
N ALA A 216 -11.64 -2.10 -21.59
CA ALA A 216 -11.26 -1.63 -22.91
C ALA A 216 -10.36 -2.66 -23.65
N PRO A 217 -10.93 -3.74 -24.24
CA PRO A 217 -10.16 -4.83 -24.84
C PRO A 217 -9.19 -4.41 -25.96
N LYS A 218 -9.44 -3.27 -26.61
CA LYS A 218 -8.52 -2.67 -27.60
C LYS A 218 -7.14 -2.32 -27.04
N TYR A 219 -7.00 -2.23 -25.72
CA TYR A 219 -5.75 -1.98 -25.02
C TYR A 219 -5.18 -3.22 -24.30
N ALA A 220 -5.81 -4.39 -24.42
CA ALA A 220 -5.42 -5.58 -23.67
C ALA A 220 -3.97 -6.01 -23.92
N ASP A 221 -3.53 -6.04 -25.19
CA ASP A 221 -2.15 -6.41 -25.53
C ASP A 221 -1.14 -5.38 -25.00
N PHE A 222 -1.48 -4.10 -25.09
CA PHE A 222 -0.67 -3.00 -24.56
C PHE A 222 -0.48 -3.12 -23.04
N LEU A 223 -1.55 -3.34 -22.28
CA LEU A 223 -1.52 -3.48 -20.83
C LEU A 223 -0.84 -4.79 -20.40
N SER A 224 -1.03 -5.87 -21.15
CA SER A 224 -0.30 -7.13 -20.96
C SER A 224 1.20 -6.95 -21.17
N ASN A 225 1.62 -6.21 -22.20
CA ASN A 225 3.01 -5.86 -22.42
C ASN A 225 3.59 -5.06 -21.24
N ILE A 226 2.88 -4.05 -20.72
CA ILE A 226 3.30 -3.32 -19.51
C ILE A 226 3.49 -4.29 -18.36
N ASN A 227 2.48 -5.12 -18.04
CA ASN A 227 2.52 -6.05 -16.91
C ASN A 227 3.69 -7.04 -17.00
N SER A 228 4.08 -7.47 -18.22
CA SER A 228 5.21 -8.39 -18.41
C SER A 228 6.57 -7.78 -18.05
N ARG A 229 6.67 -6.46 -17.93
CA ARG A 229 7.90 -5.69 -17.68
C ARG A 229 7.91 -5.01 -16.31
N VAL A 230 6.85 -5.22 -15.50
CA VAL A 230 6.74 -4.61 -14.17
C VAL A 230 7.79 -5.20 -13.23
N ILE A 231 8.51 -4.31 -12.56
CA ILE A 231 9.44 -4.62 -11.48
C ILE A 231 8.98 -3.83 -10.24
N ASP A 232 8.79 -4.53 -9.13
CA ASP A 232 8.34 -3.94 -7.88
C ASP A 232 9.52 -3.43 -7.06
N LEU A 233 9.66 -2.13 -6.94
CA LEU A 233 10.74 -1.53 -6.13
C LEU A 233 10.55 -1.76 -4.61
N MET A 234 9.39 -2.24 -4.18
CA MET A 234 9.14 -2.67 -2.81
C MET A 234 9.79 -4.05 -2.51
N ASP A 235 10.01 -4.90 -3.52
CA ASP A 235 10.51 -6.28 -3.31
C ASP A 235 11.83 -6.34 -2.51
N PRO A 236 12.86 -5.49 -2.71
CA PRO A 236 14.07 -5.49 -1.88
C PRO A 236 13.81 -5.34 -0.38
N PHE A 237 12.82 -4.56 0.01
CA PHE A 237 12.42 -4.34 1.40
C PHE A 237 11.53 -5.47 1.90
N LYS A 238 10.55 -5.87 1.11
CA LYS A 238 9.61 -6.95 1.41
C LYS A 238 10.30 -8.30 1.59
N GLU A 239 11.32 -8.58 0.76
CA GLU A 239 12.12 -9.80 0.82
C GLU A 239 13.33 -9.70 1.76
N ASN A 240 13.42 -8.60 2.54
CA ASN A 240 14.49 -8.34 3.49
C ASN A 240 15.91 -8.33 2.87
N MET A 241 16.05 -7.93 1.61
CA MET A 241 17.37 -7.65 1.00
C MET A 241 17.94 -6.36 1.60
N ILE A 242 17.04 -5.41 1.95
CA ILE A 242 17.37 -4.19 2.68
C ILE A 242 16.45 -4.15 3.92
N THR A 243 17.04 -4.04 5.09
CA THR A 243 16.31 -3.84 6.35
C THR A 243 16.94 -2.71 7.15
N ASP A 244 16.10 -1.94 7.82
CA ASP A 244 16.53 -0.84 8.69
C ASP A 244 15.56 -0.77 9.87
N PRO A 245 16.06 -0.64 11.11
CA PRO A 245 15.20 -0.47 12.28
C PRO A 245 14.23 0.72 12.15
N ALA A 246 14.64 1.79 11.45
CA ALA A 246 13.84 2.98 11.25
C ALA A 246 12.60 2.74 10.35
N PHE A 247 12.54 1.65 9.56
CA PHE A 247 11.33 1.27 8.82
C PHE A 247 10.22 0.77 9.73
N LYS A 248 10.50 0.48 11.00
CA LYS A 248 9.53 -0.03 11.98
C LYS A 248 8.73 -1.23 11.48
N GLY A 249 9.35 -2.06 10.63
CA GLY A 249 8.70 -3.22 10.02
C GLY A 249 7.82 -2.93 8.81
N SER A 250 7.67 -1.68 8.42
CA SER A 250 6.90 -1.28 7.24
C SER A 250 7.70 -1.44 5.95
N ASN A 251 6.98 -1.74 4.85
CA ASN A 251 7.48 -1.68 3.49
C ASN A 251 6.77 -0.56 2.70
N SER A 252 5.96 0.27 3.36
CA SER A 252 5.32 1.42 2.72
C SER A 252 6.39 2.40 2.23
N ILE A 253 6.19 2.95 1.04
CA ILE A 253 7.08 3.99 0.52
C ILE A 253 7.16 5.20 1.47
N LYS A 254 6.08 5.50 2.19
CA LYS A 254 6.00 6.61 3.15
C LYS A 254 6.94 6.43 4.36
N ASP A 255 7.21 5.17 4.73
CA ASP A 255 8.12 4.83 5.83
C ASP A 255 9.54 4.58 5.33
N VAL A 256 9.68 4.01 4.13
CA VAL A 256 10.97 3.64 3.55
C VAL A 256 11.70 4.84 2.95
N LEU A 257 11.00 5.67 2.17
CA LEU A 257 11.61 6.78 1.44
C LEU A 257 12.35 7.78 2.34
N PRO A 258 11.77 8.28 3.45
CA PRO A 258 12.47 9.25 4.31
C PRO A 258 13.74 8.69 4.97
N VAL A 259 13.80 7.37 5.15
CA VAL A 259 14.96 6.68 5.72
C VAL A 259 16.05 6.43 4.68
N MET A 260 15.64 6.07 3.44
CA MET A 260 16.57 5.79 2.34
C MET A 260 17.09 7.06 1.68
N VAL A 261 16.26 8.09 1.59
CA VAL A 261 16.55 9.38 0.94
C VAL A 261 16.03 10.51 1.85
N PRO A 262 16.81 10.92 2.87
CA PRO A 262 16.34 11.80 3.94
C PRO A 262 15.83 13.19 3.48
N ASP A 263 16.25 13.64 2.28
CA ASP A 263 15.81 14.91 1.70
C ASP A 263 14.36 14.86 1.16
N TYR A 264 13.74 13.68 1.16
CA TYR A 264 12.38 13.48 0.65
C TYR A 264 11.43 12.99 1.74
N SER A 265 10.30 13.68 1.90
CA SER A 265 9.26 13.34 2.87
C SER A 265 7.87 13.60 2.29
N TYR A 266 6.93 12.74 2.65
CA TYR A 266 5.50 12.95 2.37
C TYR A 266 4.85 13.98 3.30
N ASN A 267 5.55 14.40 4.37
CA ASN A 267 4.98 15.31 5.37
C ASN A 267 4.71 16.71 4.82
N ASP A 268 5.44 17.13 3.80
CA ASP A 268 5.37 18.47 3.20
C ASP A 268 4.36 18.51 2.03
N LEU A 269 3.79 17.39 1.64
CA LEU A 269 2.77 17.34 0.59
C LEU A 269 1.41 17.79 1.12
N GLU A 270 0.67 18.55 0.34
CA GLU A 270 -0.70 18.96 0.66
C GLU A 270 -1.67 17.78 0.59
N ILE A 271 -1.54 16.93 -0.45
CA ILE A 271 -2.25 15.65 -0.58
C ILE A 271 -1.26 14.54 -0.21
N LYS A 272 -1.51 13.88 0.92
CA LYS A 272 -0.57 12.90 1.51
C LYS A 272 -0.96 11.45 1.26
N ASP A 273 -2.15 11.20 0.73
CA ASP A 273 -2.65 9.84 0.50
C ASP A 273 -3.69 9.79 -0.64
N GLY A 274 -3.80 8.62 -1.28
CA GLY A 274 -4.71 8.40 -2.40
C GLY A 274 -6.19 8.52 -2.01
N GLY A 275 -6.57 8.33 -0.74
CA GLY A 275 -7.94 8.52 -0.27
C GLY A 275 -8.36 9.99 -0.33
N THR A 276 -7.48 10.89 0.13
CA THR A 276 -7.66 12.34 0.03
C THR A 276 -7.67 12.77 -1.44
N ALA A 277 -6.73 12.29 -2.26
CA ALA A 277 -6.68 12.58 -3.70
C ALA A 277 -8.00 12.19 -4.41
N ALA A 278 -8.50 10.98 -4.15
CA ALA A 278 -9.76 10.50 -4.72
C ALA A 278 -10.97 11.30 -4.26
N SER A 279 -11.00 11.73 -2.99
CA SER A 279 -12.10 12.53 -2.44
C SER A 279 -12.13 13.93 -3.05
N ASP A 280 -10.99 14.59 -3.13
CA ASP A 280 -10.87 15.92 -3.72
C ASP A 280 -11.19 15.90 -5.22
N TRP A 281 -10.66 14.92 -5.95
CA TRP A 281 -11.00 14.73 -7.35
C TRP A 281 -12.50 14.50 -7.57
N LYS A 282 -13.14 13.65 -6.77
CA LYS A 282 -14.59 13.42 -6.87
C LYS A 282 -15.41 14.68 -6.57
N ALA A 283 -15.06 15.40 -5.54
CA ALA A 283 -15.75 16.62 -5.15
C ALA A 283 -15.70 17.66 -6.26
N VAL A 284 -14.55 17.85 -6.89
CA VAL A 284 -14.35 18.84 -7.95
C VAL A 284 -14.90 18.38 -9.29
N THR A 285 -14.62 17.12 -9.68
CA THR A 285 -14.92 16.64 -11.05
C THR A 285 -16.36 16.16 -11.18
N LEU A 286 -16.85 15.40 -10.21
CA LEU A 286 -18.16 14.74 -10.28
C LEU A 286 -19.28 15.58 -9.64
N GLN A 287 -18.97 16.38 -8.63
CA GLN A 287 -19.94 17.13 -7.83
C GLN A 287 -19.87 18.63 -8.07
N ASP A 288 -19.04 19.11 -9.01
CA ASP A 288 -18.81 20.54 -9.29
C ASP A 288 -18.44 21.38 -8.04
N GLY A 289 -17.73 20.76 -7.12
CA GLY A 289 -17.29 21.40 -5.88
C GLY A 289 -16.32 22.56 -6.07
N PRO A 290 -16.13 23.41 -5.06
CA PRO A 290 -15.08 24.43 -5.09
C PRO A 290 -13.69 23.80 -5.09
N ASN A 291 -12.63 24.63 -5.26
CA ASN A 291 -11.22 24.24 -5.24
C ASN A 291 -10.70 23.53 -6.51
N LYS A 292 -11.21 23.90 -7.69
CA LYS A 292 -10.70 23.38 -8.97
C LYS A 292 -9.21 23.66 -9.16
N GLU A 293 -8.73 24.84 -8.80
CA GLU A 293 -7.31 25.23 -8.87
C GLU A 293 -6.44 24.29 -8.03
N LYS A 294 -6.86 23.96 -6.80
CA LYS A 294 -6.14 23.05 -5.92
C LYS A 294 -5.98 21.65 -6.50
N VAL A 295 -7.05 21.11 -7.11
CA VAL A 295 -7.09 19.72 -7.61
C VAL A 295 -6.48 19.62 -9.01
N TYR A 296 -6.67 20.63 -9.85
CA TYR A 296 -6.24 20.58 -11.25
C TYR A 296 -4.90 21.25 -11.50
N GLY A 297 -4.38 22.04 -10.54
CA GLY A 297 -3.08 22.70 -10.65
C GLY A 297 -3.06 23.83 -11.68
N ASP A 298 -4.22 24.44 -11.96
CA ASP A 298 -4.37 25.55 -12.92
C ASP A 298 -4.17 26.92 -12.23
#